data_d70eaed1545f4849c26f9401266d361e
#
_entry.id   d70eaed1545f4849c26f9401266d361e
#
_cell.length_a   1.000
_cell.length_b   1.000
_cell.length_c   1.000
_cell.angle_alpha   90.00
_cell.angle_beta   90.00
_cell.angle_gamma   90.00
#
_symmetry.space_group_name_H-M   'P 1'
#
loop_
_entity.id
_entity.type
_entity.pdbx_description
1 polymer ?
#
loop_
_entity_poly.entity_id
_entity_poly.type
_entity_poly.pdbx_seq_one_letter_code
_entity_poly.pdbx_strand_id
1 'polypeptide(L)'
;ELTKAVAELDAAMAKATKLRAEEKAKNTETIADAEEAQTAVAQALTVLKEFYAKAGEATALLQQPAPEIFDSPYKGMQAENGGVVGMLEVIESDFARLESDTKAAEATAQKQYDE
;
A
#
# COMPACT_ATOMS: atom_id res chain seq x y z
N GLU A 1 -48.68 21.03 -5.54
CA GLU A 1 -47.34 21.35 -4.97
C GLU A 1 -46.76 20.16 -4.20
N LEU A 2 -47.47 19.53 -3.25
CA LEU A 2 -47.00 18.43 -2.46
C LEU A 2 -46.59 17.19 -3.28
N THR A 3 -47.40 16.83 -4.30
CA THR A 3 -47.12 15.71 -5.20
C THR A 3 -45.82 15.92 -5.99
N LYS A 4 -45.56 17.15 -6.42
CA LYS A 4 -44.32 17.51 -7.12
C LYS A 4 -43.12 17.41 -6.19
N ALA A 5 -43.25 17.93 -4.97
CA ALA A 5 -42.15 17.83 -3.96
C ALA A 5 -41.84 16.37 -3.61
N VAL A 6 -42.83 15.50 -3.49
CA VAL A 6 -42.61 14.06 -3.27
C VAL A 6 -41.88 13.43 -4.45
N ALA A 7 -42.28 13.69 -5.68
CA ALA A 7 -41.61 13.15 -6.85
C ALA A 7 -40.16 13.64 -7.01
N GLU A 8 -39.90 14.90 -6.67
CA GLU A 8 -38.54 15.46 -6.64
C GLU A 8 -37.66 14.79 -5.55
N LEU A 9 -38.25 14.53 -4.38
CA LEU A 9 -37.57 13.82 -3.29
C LEU A 9 -37.24 12.37 -3.68
N ASP A 10 -38.23 11.65 -4.26
CA ASP A 10 -38.00 10.28 -4.71
C ASP A 10 -36.91 10.19 -5.77
N ALA A 11 -36.90 11.13 -6.71
CA ALA A 11 -35.85 11.21 -7.73
C ALA A 11 -34.47 11.52 -7.11
N ALA A 12 -34.40 12.41 -6.11
CA ALA A 12 -33.19 12.72 -5.39
C ALA A 12 -32.66 11.52 -4.58
N MET A 13 -33.54 10.81 -3.91
CA MET A 13 -33.20 9.57 -3.18
C MET A 13 -32.70 8.47 -4.12
N ALA A 14 -33.35 8.26 -5.25
CA ALA A 14 -32.89 7.28 -6.25
C ALA A 14 -31.50 7.61 -6.78
N LYS A 15 -31.22 8.90 -7.01
CA LYS A 15 -29.89 9.37 -7.43
C LYS A 15 -28.85 9.18 -6.33
N ALA A 16 -29.17 9.52 -5.09
CA ALA A 16 -28.28 9.34 -3.95
C ALA A 16 -27.94 7.86 -3.73
N THR A 17 -28.92 6.98 -3.80
CA THR A 17 -28.74 5.52 -3.69
C THR A 17 -27.83 4.98 -4.79
N LYS A 18 -28.02 5.43 -6.03
CA LYS A 18 -27.16 5.02 -7.14
C LYS A 18 -25.71 5.48 -6.93
N LEU A 19 -25.52 6.75 -6.59
CA LEU A 19 -24.19 7.30 -6.32
C LEU A 19 -23.50 6.59 -5.17
N ARG A 20 -24.24 6.28 -4.10
CA ARG A 20 -23.70 5.54 -2.96
C ARG A 20 -23.27 4.13 -3.34
N ALA A 21 -24.05 3.44 -4.17
CA ALA A 21 -23.69 2.11 -4.65
C ALA A 21 -22.42 2.11 -5.52
N GLU A 22 -22.28 3.11 -6.39
CA GLU A 22 -21.10 3.29 -7.23
C GLU A 22 -19.86 3.62 -6.39
N GLU A 23 -19.98 4.50 -5.40
CA GLU A 23 -18.92 4.85 -4.46
C GLU A 23 -18.48 3.64 -3.65
N LYS A 24 -19.42 2.89 -3.07
CA LYS A 24 -19.15 1.67 -2.32
C LYS A 24 -18.41 0.62 -3.15
N ALA A 25 -18.84 0.42 -4.39
CA ALA A 25 -18.18 -0.52 -5.30
C ALA A 25 -16.72 -0.10 -5.56
N LYS A 26 -16.48 1.18 -5.83
CA LYS A 26 -15.14 1.74 -6.05
C LYS A 26 -14.27 1.64 -4.79
N ASN A 27 -14.80 1.96 -3.63
CA ASN A 27 -14.07 1.86 -2.36
C ASN A 27 -13.71 0.41 -2.05
N THR A 28 -14.62 -0.54 -2.31
CA THR A 28 -14.36 -1.97 -2.13
C THR A 28 -13.24 -2.46 -3.05
N GLU A 29 -13.24 -2.05 -4.31
CA GLU A 29 -12.17 -2.36 -5.26
C GLU A 29 -10.83 -1.75 -4.79
N THR A 30 -10.82 -0.49 -4.41
CA THR A 30 -9.61 0.18 -3.93
C THR A 30 -9.02 -0.50 -2.68
N ILE A 31 -9.86 -0.93 -1.75
CA ILE A 31 -9.43 -1.65 -0.55
C ILE A 31 -8.82 -3.01 -0.94
N ALA A 32 -9.49 -3.77 -1.81
CA ALA A 32 -8.98 -5.07 -2.26
C ALA A 32 -7.64 -4.94 -3.00
N ASP A 33 -7.52 -3.97 -3.89
CA ASP A 33 -6.28 -3.69 -4.63
C ASP A 33 -5.14 -3.28 -3.67
N ALA A 34 -5.43 -2.48 -2.65
CA ALA A 34 -4.44 -2.07 -1.65
C ALA A 34 -3.98 -3.26 -0.78
N GLU A 35 -4.88 -4.14 -0.38
CA GLU A 35 -4.56 -5.36 0.37
C GLU A 35 -3.70 -6.33 -0.47
N GLU A 36 -4.03 -6.51 -1.75
CA GLU A 36 -3.25 -7.33 -2.68
C GLU A 36 -1.85 -6.73 -2.91
N ALA A 37 -1.77 -5.41 -3.11
CA ALA A 37 -0.51 -4.71 -3.28
C ALA A 37 0.38 -4.82 -2.03
N GLN A 38 -0.15 -4.68 -0.82
CA GLN A 38 0.59 -4.89 0.43
C GLN A 38 1.15 -6.31 0.50
N THR A 39 0.35 -7.31 0.17
CA THR A 39 0.77 -8.71 0.17
C THR A 39 1.91 -8.95 -0.83
N ALA A 40 1.79 -8.44 -2.05
CA ALA A 40 2.82 -8.57 -3.08
C ALA A 40 4.13 -7.87 -2.68
N VAL A 41 4.06 -6.67 -2.13
CA VAL A 41 5.25 -5.92 -1.66
C VAL A 41 5.90 -6.62 -0.48
N ALA A 42 5.15 -7.14 0.48
CA ALA A 42 5.67 -7.89 1.62
C ALA A 42 6.41 -9.16 1.18
N GLN A 43 5.89 -9.88 0.19
CA GLN A 43 6.56 -11.04 -0.40
C GLN A 43 7.86 -10.64 -1.12
N ALA A 44 7.83 -9.58 -1.90
CA ALA A 44 9.03 -9.06 -2.57
C ALA A 44 10.09 -8.62 -1.56
N LEU A 45 9.71 -7.94 -0.48
CA LEU A 45 10.61 -7.55 0.61
C LEU A 45 11.25 -8.77 1.27
N THR A 46 10.50 -9.82 1.55
CA THR A 46 11.02 -11.06 2.13
C THR A 46 12.10 -11.67 1.24
N VAL A 47 11.81 -11.83 -0.05
CA VAL A 47 12.77 -12.37 -1.03
C VAL A 47 14.03 -11.52 -1.14
N LEU A 48 13.87 -10.20 -1.21
CA LEU A 48 15.01 -9.28 -1.31
C LEU A 48 15.86 -9.27 -0.05
N LYS A 49 15.24 -9.25 1.12
CA LYS A 49 15.96 -9.31 2.41
C LYS A 49 16.75 -10.61 2.54
N GLU A 50 16.19 -11.74 2.17
CA GLU A 50 16.90 -13.04 2.16
C GLU A 50 18.05 -13.05 1.14
N PHE A 51 17.83 -12.52 -0.06
CA PHE A 51 18.86 -12.43 -1.09
C PHE A 51 20.05 -11.59 -0.61
N TYR A 52 19.80 -10.43 -0.03
CA TYR A 52 20.85 -9.54 0.46
C TYR A 52 21.54 -10.09 1.71
N ALA A 53 20.84 -10.78 2.57
CA ALA A 53 21.44 -11.48 3.72
C ALA A 53 22.43 -12.56 3.24
N LYS A 54 22.04 -13.39 2.28
CA LYS A 54 22.91 -14.40 1.68
C LYS A 54 24.11 -13.82 0.94
N ALA A 55 23.91 -12.71 0.22
CA ALA A 55 24.99 -12.00 -0.44
C ALA A 55 25.98 -11.40 0.57
N GLY A 56 25.50 -10.86 1.69
CA GLY A 56 26.33 -10.38 2.79
C GLY A 56 27.15 -11.49 3.45
N GLU A 57 26.54 -12.64 3.70
CA GLU A 57 27.25 -13.83 4.23
C GLU A 57 28.32 -14.34 3.25
N ALA A 58 28.01 -14.44 1.97
CA ALA A 58 28.96 -14.86 0.93
C ALA A 58 30.13 -13.87 0.82
N THR A 59 29.88 -12.58 0.91
CA THR A 59 30.93 -11.55 0.90
C THR A 59 31.79 -11.63 2.16
N ALA A 60 31.22 -11.89 3.33
CA ALA A 60 31.95 -12.07 4.58
C ALA A 60 32.86 -13.32 4.53
N LEU A 61 32.43 -14.41 3.91
CA LEU A 61 33.21 -15.62 3.71
C LEU A 61 34.38 -15.42 2.70
N LEU A 62 34.20 -14.59 1.70
CA LEU A 62 35.21 -14.25 0.69
C LEU A 62 36.23 -13.21 1.20
N GLN A 63 35.91 -12.48 2.27
CA GLN A 63 36.76 -11.48 2.91
C GLN A 63 37.68 -12.06 4.00
N GLN A 64 37.92 -13.36 4.06
CA GLN A 64 39.04 -13.93 4.85
C GLN A 64 40.38 -13.42 4.31
N PRO A 65 41.39 -13.11 5.15
CA PRO A 65 42.18 -11.89 5.07
C PRO A 65 42.90 -11.75 3.75
N ALA A 66 42.41 -10.90 2.87
CA ALA A 66 43.22 -10.30 1.82
C ALA A 66 44.11 -9.22 2.46
N PRO A 67 45.39 -9.08 2.03
CA PRO A 67 46.24 -8.02 2.51
C PRO A 67 45.62 -6.66 2.31
N GLU A 68 45.76 -5.80 3.30
CA GLU A 68 45.29 -4.40 3.35
C GLU A 68 45.85 -3.60 2.15
N ILE A 69 45.13 -3.62 1.03
CA ILE A 69 45.46 -2.78 -0.15
C ILE A 69 44.46 -1.66 -0.36
N PHE A 70 43.29 -1.70 0.28
CA PHE A 70 42.28 -0.66 0.21
C PHE A 70 41.77 -0.25 1.59
N ASP A 71 42.06 0.98 1.96
CA ASP A 71 41.77 1.63 3.24
C ASP A 71 40.29 1.99 3.42
N SER A 72 39.38 1.46 2.61
CA SER A 72 37.95 1.65 2.80
C SER A 72 37.16 0.42 2.35
N PRO A 73 36.33 -0.15 3.24
CA PRO A 73 35.39 -1.20 2.83
C PRO A 73 34.45 -0.64 1.77
N TYR A 74 34.27 -1.37 0.69
CA TYR A 74 33.33 -1.07 -0.38
C TYR A 74 31.91 -1.02 0.19
N LYS A 75 31.49 0.18 0.59
CA LYS A 75 30.14 0.44 1.15
C LYS A 75 29.05 0.59 0.09
N GLY A 76 29.40 0.59 -1.21
CA GLY A 76 28.49 0.95 -2.28
C GLY A 76 27.30 0.00 -2.44
N MET A 77 27.50 -1.31 -2.34
CA MET A 77 26.40 -2.28 -2.54
C MET A 77 25.44 -2.38 -1.33
N GLN A 78 25.94 -2.24 -0.10
CA GLN A 78 25.06 -2.29 1.09
C GLN A 78 24.17 -1.04 1.22
N ALA A 79 24.67 0.12 0.79
CA ALA A 79 23.87 1.36 0.83
C ALA A 79 22.79 1.38 -0.27
N GLU A 80 23.09 0.88 -1.47
CA GLU A 80 22.11 0.78 -2.56
C GLU A 80 21.03 -0.26 -2.26
N ASN A 81 21.39 -1.38 -1.68
CA ASN A 81 20.48 -2.45 -1.30
C ASN A 81 19.53 -2.01 -0.17
N GLY A 82 20.02 -1.29 0.83
CA GLY A 82 19.21 -0.68 1.88
C GLY A 82 18.25 0.37 1.35
N GLY A 83 18.60 1.10 0.27
CA GLY A 83 17.75 2.06 -0.38
C GLY A 83 16.52 1.43 -1.04
N VAL A 84 16.68 0.34 -1.81
CA VAL A 84 15.57 -0.38 -2.45
C VAL A 84 14.62 -1.00 -1.44
N VAL A 85 15.14 -1.69 -0.44
CA VAL A 85 14.34 -2.27 0.65
C VAL A 85 13.58 -1.17 1.41
N GLY A 86 14.23 -0.07 1.75
CA GLY A 86 13.58 1.07 2.41
C GLY A 86 12.48 1.71 1.56
N MET A 87 12.69 1.85 0.25
CA MET A 87 11.65 2.35 -0.67
C MET A 87 10.45 1.42 -0.73
N LEU A 88 10.65 0.11 -0.77
CA LEU A 88 9.55 -0.87 -0.77
C LEU A 88 8.80 -0.88 0.56
N GLU A 89 9.47 -0.71 1.69
CA GLU A 89 8.83 -0.57 3.01
C GLU A 89 7.94 0.68 3.07
N VAL A 90 8.38 1.79 2.47
CA VAL A 90 7.55 3.01 2.34
C VAL A 90 6.32 2.75 1.47
N ILE A 91 6.47 2.06 0.34
CA ILE A 91 5.37 1.70 -0.55
C ILE A 91 4.36 0.80 0.16
N GLU A 92 4.81 -0.22 0.90
CA GLU A 92 3.95 -1.08 1.72
C GLU A 92 3.15 -0.26 2.74
N SER A 93 3.81 0.66 3.45
CA SER A 93 3.18 1.58 4.39
C SER A 93 2.16 2.51 3.73
N ASP A 94 2.44 2.99 2.52
CA ASP A 94 1.53 3.84 1.75
C ASP A 94 0.27 3.08 1.33
N PHE A 95 0.37 1.82 0.92
CA PHE A 95 -0.79 0.98 0.63
C PHE A 95 -1.61 0.66 1.89
N ALA A 96 -0.96 0.41 3.03
CA ALA A 96 -1.64 0.21 4.31
C ALA A 96 -2.41 1.47 4.74
N ARG A 97 -1.85 2.64 4.52
CA ARG A 97 -2.54 3.91 4.76
C ARG A 97 -3.72 4.11 3.81
N LEU A 98 -3.54 3.86 2.50
CA LEU A 98 -4.62 3.94 1.51
C LEU A 98 -5.80 3.03 1.88
N GLU A 99 -5.53 1.79 2.29
CA GLU A 99 -6.54 0.85 2.77
C GLU A 99 -7.29 1.40 3.98
N SER A 100 -6.56 1.87 5.00
CA SER A 100 -7.13 2.40 6.24
C SER A 100 -7.98 3.65 5.99
N ASP A 101 -7.48 4.59 5.20
CA ASP A 101 -8.17 5.84 4.88
C ASP A 101 -9.43 5.57 4.05
N THR A 102 -9.37 4.63 3.10
CA THR A 102 -10.53 4.24 2.29
C THR A 102 -11.59 3.54 3.14
N LYS A 103 -11.22 2.66 4.06
CA LYS A 103 -12.15 2.02 5.02
C LYS A 103 -12.83 3.06 5.91
N ALA A 104 -12.10 4.04 6.41
CA ALA A 104 -12.65 5.12 7.23
C ALA A 104 -13.59 6.04 6.43
N ALA A 105 -13.22 6.38 5.19
CA ALA A 105 -14.07 7.16 4.30
C ALA A 105 -15.36 6.42 3.95
N GLU A 106 -15.29 5.11 3.66
CA GLU A 106 -16.44 4.26 3.39
C GLU A 106 -17.41 4.19 4.59
N ALA A 107 -16.87 4.01 5.79
CA ALA A 107 -17.69 3.99 7.01
C ALA A 107 -18.38 5.34 7.25
N THR A 108 -17.70 6.45 6.97
CA THR A 108 -18.28 7.80 7.07
C THR A 108 -19.37 8.03 6.03
N ALA A 109 -19.10 7.65 4.77
CA ALA A 109 -20.07 7.79 3.68
C ALA A 109 -21.33 6.93 3.91
N GLN A 110 -21.17 5.72 4.42
CA GLN A 110 -22.30 4.86 4.78
C GLN A 110 -23.15 5.50 5.88
N LYS A 111 -22.53 6.01 6.94
CA LYS A 111 -23.23 6.70 8.00
C LYS A 111 -24.01 7.92 7.51
N GLN A 112 -23.40 8.76 6.68
CA GLN A 112 -24.06 9.94 6.09
C GLN A 112 -25.22 9.57 5.17
N TYR A 113 -25.15 8.44 4.50
CA TYR A 113 -26.25 7.94 3.66
C TYR A 113 -27.42 7.43 4.50
N ASP A 114 -27.15 6.80 5.64
CA ASP A 114 -28.15 6.23 6.54
C ASP A 114 -28.90 7.30 7.36
N GLU A 115 -28.32 8.49 7.59
CA GLU A 115 -28.90 9.65 8.29
C GLU A 115 -29.85 10.45 7.39
#